data_ce99481b581338e22bdaa196e9c51c69
#
_entry.id   ce99481b581338e22bdaa196e9c51c69
#
_cell.length_a   1.000
_cell.length_b   1.000
_cell.length_c   1.000
_cell.angle_alpha   90.00
_cell.angle_beta   90.00
_cell.angle_gamma   90.00
#
_symmetry.space_group_name_H-M   'P 1'
#
loop_
_entity.id
_entity.type
_entity.pdbx_description
1 polymer ?
#
loop_
_entity_poly.entity_id
_entity_poly.type
_entity_poly.pdbx_seq_one_letter_code
_entity_poly.pdbx_strand_id
1 'polypeptide(L)'
;FAVKRDTNGTRPGVVKTLVEEGLCDYIALDYKAPEKLFGSITGRPDLFPCFTQTLDYLINRNFPFEVRTTIHSDLLGEKEINQISGDLTSRGYRGTYYLQNFFNTEETLGQIGAPERMIDLSLLNTHIPIGLRNFPITEKAPGSSSGKRQPSPLT
;
A
#
# COMPACT_ATOMS: atom_id res chain seq x y z
N PHE A 1 -7.50 -9.15 24.69
CA PHE A 1 -6.64 -8.33 23.82
C PHE A 1 -6.57 -8.90 22.42
N ALA A 2 -6.86 -8.09 21.41
CA ALA A 2 -6.62 -8.46 20.01
C ALA A 2 -5.12 -8.31 19.68
N VAL A 3 -4.51 -9.36 19.14
CA VAL A 3 -3.10 -9.36 18.75
C VAL A 3 -2.97 -9.15 17.26
N LYS A 4 -2.45 -7.99 16.86
CA LYS A 4 -2.07 -7.69 15.48
C LYS A 4 -0.60 -8.02 15.26
N ARG A 5 -0.28 -8.64 14.12
CA ARG A 5 1.09 -8.94 13.69
C ARG A 5 1.37 -8.30 12.34
N ASP A 6 2.50 -7.62 12.27
CA ASP A 6 3.06 -7.11 11.02
C ASP A 6 4.05 -8.13 10.48
N THR A 7 3.97 -8.41 9.18
CA THR A 7 4.87 -9.38 8.54
C THR A 7 5.13 -9.03 7.08
N ASN A 8 6.31 -9.38 6.60
CA ASN A 8 6.65 -9.35 5.18
C ASN A 8 6.22 -10.63 4.43
N GLY A 9 5.63 -11.58 5.14
CA GLY A 9 5.10 -12.81 4.55
C GLY A 9 6.13 -13.82 4.05
N THR A 10 7.42 -13.60 4.25
CA THR A 10 8.46 -14.46 3.68
C THR A 10 8.70 -15.76 4.45
N ARG A 11 7.97 -15.97 5.54
CA ARG A 11 8.03 -17.17 6.37
C ARG A 11 6.64 -17.81 6.50
N PRO A 12 6.14 -18.48 5.46
CA PRO A 12 4.78 -19.02 5.45
C PRO A 12 4.52 -20.02 6.60
N GLY A 13 5.50 -20.83 6.97
CA GLY A 13 5.37 -21.77 8.09
C GLY A 13 5.14 -21.06 9.44
N VAL A 14 5.80 -19.95 9.69
CA VAL A 14 5.61 -19.14 10.91
C VAL A 14 4.21 -18.53 10.92
N VAL A 15 3.78 -17.95 9.80
CA VAL A 15 2.44 -17.36 9.68
C VAL A 15 1.37 -18.41 9.91
N LYS A 16 1.52 -19.58 9.30
CA LYS A 16 0.61 -20.70 9.49
C LYS A 16 0.50 -21.10 10.97
N THR A 17 1.61 -21.24 11.67
CA THR A 17 1.63 -21.56 13.11
C THR A 17 0.91 -20.48 13.91
N LEU A 18 1.19 -19.21 13.67
CA LEU A 18 0.52 -18.10 14.38
C LEU A 18 -1.01 -18.13 14.21
N VAL A 19 -1.48 -18.45 13.02
CA VAL A 19 -2.91 -18.53 12.72
C VAL A 19 -3.54 -19.78 13.34
N GLU A 20 -2.93 -20.95 13.15
CA GLU A 20 -3.50 -22.23 13.58
C GLU A 20 -3.51 -22.41 15.10
N GLU A 21 -2.51 -21.86 15.78
CA GLU A 21 -2.43 -21.88 17.25
C GLU A 21 -3.16 -20.71 17.93
N GLY A 22 -3.82 -19.83 17.15
CA GLY A 22 -4.58 -18.71 17.70
C GLY A 22 -3.69 -17.66 18.38
N LEU A 23 -2.45 -17.51 17.95
CA LEU A 23 -1.48 -16.59 18.54
C LEU A 23 -1.57 -15.16 17.98
N CYS A 24 -2.41 -14.94 16.99
CA CYS A 24 -2.74 -13.61 16.48
C CYS A 24 -4.18 -13.57 15.96
N ASP A 25 -4.78 -12.38 16.01
CA ASP A 25 -6.16 -12.13 15.60
C ASP A 25 -6.24 -11.41 14.26
N TYR A 26 -5.17 -10.74 13.87
CA TYR A 26 -5.11 -9.93 12.67
C TYR A 26 -3.67 -9.80 12.14
N ILE A 27 -3.51 -9.84 10.84
CA ILE A 27 -2.20 -9.69 10.18
C ILE A 27 -2.21 -8.46 9.27
N ALA A 28 -1.16 -7.65 9.37
CA ALA A 28 -0.81 -6.66 8.36
C ALA A 28 0.33 -7.23 7.51
N LEU A 29 0.03 -7.53 6.25
CA LEU A 29 0.95 -8.14 5.31
C LEU A 29 1.57 -7.07 4.40
N ASP A 30 2.89 -6.96 4.45
CA ASP A 30 3.63 -6.04 3.58
C ASP A 30 3.86 -6.66 2.19
N TYR A 31 3.18 -6.14 1.19
CA TYR A 31 3.46 -6.43 -0.21
C TYR A 31 4.53 -5.46 -0.71
N LYS A 32 5.77 -5.89 -0.78
CA LYS A 32 6.93 -5.01 -0.99
C LYS A 32 7.04 -4.47 -2.41
N ALA A 33 6.77 -5.30 -3.41
CA ALA A 33 6.88 -4.93 -4.82
C ALA A 33 6.27 -6.01 -5.73
N PRO A 34 5.91 -5.70 -6.98
CA PRO A 34 5.60 -6.72 -7.99
C PRO A 34 6.77 -7.68 -8.17
N GLU A 35 6.49 -8.91 -8.60
CA GLU A 35 7.49 -9.99 -8.73
C GLU A 35 8.77 -9.55 -9.44
N LYS A 36 8.64 -8.84 -10.56
CA LYS A 36 9.80 -8.38 -11.36
C LYS A 36 10.71 -7.40 -10.62
N LEU A 37 10.17 -6.64 -9.68
CA LEU A 37 10.92 -5.66 -8.89
C LEU A 37 11.22 -6.14 -7.47
N PHE A 38 10.64 -7.27 -7.06
CA PHE A 38 10.79 -7.77 -5.70
C PHE A 38 12.25 -7.97 -5.31
N GLY A 39 13.05 -8.54 -6.20
CA GLY A 39 14.48 -8.76 -5.97
C GLY A 39 15.28 -7.46 -5.84
N SER A 40 15.00 -6.46 -6.66
CA SER A 40 15.71 -5.17 -6.60
C SER A 40 15.36 -4.36 -5.36
N ILE A 41 14.13 -4.49 -4.86
CA ILE A 41 13.66 -3.74 -3.68
C ILE A 41 14.03 -4.45 -2.38
N THR A 42 13.93 -5.77 -2.34
CA THR A 42 14.17 -6.55 -1.11
C THR A 42 15.57 -7.13 -1.00
N GLY A 43 16.32 -7.20 -2.12
CA GLY A 43 17.59 -7.93 -2.21
C GLY A 43 17.43 -9.46 -2.22
N ARG A 44 16.20 -9.99 -2.18
CA ARG A 44 15.91 -11.43 -2.03
C ARG A 44 14.80 -11.89 -2.99
N PRO A 45 15.13 -12.01 -4.30
CA PRO A 45 14.15 -12.46 -5.30
C PRO A 45 13.61 -13.87 -5.02
N ASP A 46 14.40 -14.71 -4.34
CA ASP A 46 14.06 -16.06 -3.94
C ASP A 46 12.89 -16.14 -2.93
N LEU A 47 12.57 -15.05 -2.27
CA LEU A 47 11.50 -15.01 -1.25
C LEU A 47 10.12 -14.63 -1.80
N PHE A 48 10.00 -14.23 -3.06
CA PHE A 48 8.69 -13.91 -3.64
C PHE A 48 7.72 -15.11 -3.61
N PRO A 49 8.11 -16.33 -3.97
CA PRO A 49 7.25 -17.50 -3.82
C PRO A 49 6.79 -17.77 -2.37
N CYS A 50 7.65 -17.53 -1.39
CA CYS A 50 7.29 -17.64 0.02
C CYS A 50 6.23 -16.60 0.42
N PHE A 51 6.41 -15.37 -0.04
CA PHE A 51 5.44 -14.29 0.16
C PHE A 51 4.07 -14.65 -0.43
N THR A 52 4.02 -15.09 -1.69
CA THR A 52 2.75 -15.45 -2.34
C THR A 52 2.07 -16.65 -1.68
N GLN A 53 2.84 -17.60 -1.18
CA GLN A 53 2.32 -18.71 -0.39
C GLN A 53 1.63 -18.23 0.90
N THR A 54 2.20 -17.26 1.59
CA THR A 54 1.58 -16.63 2.77
C THR A 54 0.29 -15.91 2.39
N LEU A 55 0.32 -15.10 1.33
CA LEU A 55 -0.83 -14.35 0.86
C LEU A 55 -2.00 -15.29 0.49
N ASP A 56 -1.73 -16.33 -0.31
CA ASP A 56 -2.73 -17.31 -0.71
C ASP A 56 -3.28 -18.10 0.48
N TYR A 57 -2.43 -18.44 1.45
CA TYR A 57 -2.86 -19.09 2.68
C TYR A 57 -3.86 -18.24 3.46
N LEU A 58 -3.56 -16.96 3.67
CA LEU A 58 -4.45 -16.06 4.41
C LEU A 58 -5.78 -15.84 3.68
N ILE A 59 -5.75 -15.71 2.36
CA ILE A 59 -6.96 -15.58 1.53
C ILE A 59 -7.81 -16.86 1.63
N ASN A 60 -7.21 -18.03 1.44
CA ASN A 60 -7.92 -19.31 1.42
C ASN A 60 -8.49 -19.69 2.80
N ARG A 61 -7.84 -19.26 3.87
CA ARG A 61 -8.33 -19.43 5.25
C ARG A 61 -9.39 -18.40 5.64
N ASN A 62 -9.63 -17.40 4.79
CA ASN A 62 -10.47 -16.25 5.13
C ASN A 62 -10.07 -15.61 6.48
N PHE A 63 -8.75 -15.57 6.74
CA PHE A 63 -8.22 -14.99 7.97
C PHE A 63 -8.31 -13.46 7.91
N PRO A 64 -8.62 -12.77 9.02
CA PRO A 64 -8.64 -11.31 9.06
C PRO A 64 -7.24 -10.72 8.83
N PHE A 65 -7.03 -10.06 7.71
CA PHE A 65 -5.77 -9.40 7.40
C PHE A 65 -5.95 -8.22 6.44
N GLU A 66 -4.96 -7.38 6.42
CA GLU A 66 -4.82 -6.30 5.44
C GLU A 66 -3.55 -6.46 4.63
N VAL A 67 -3.55 -5.93 3.42
CA VAL A 67 -2.35 -5.80 2.59
C VAL A 67 -1.96 -4.34 2.52
N ARG A 68 -0.68 -4.06 2.69
CA ARG A 68 -0.13 -2.71 2.60
C ARG A 68 1.17 -2.70 1.80
N THR A 69 1.43 -1.59 1.13
CA THR A 69 2.69 -1.32 0.43
C THR A 69 3.21 0.05 0.84
N THR A 70 4.47 0.11 1.23
CA THR A 70 5.14 1.39 1.46
C THR A 70 5.56 1.95 0.11
N ILE A 71 5.09 3.16 -0.20
CA ILE A 71 5.30 3.81 -1.49
C ILE A 71 6.44 4.80 -1.39
N HIS A 72 7.41 4.63 -2.30
CA HIS A 72 8.39 5.63 -2.65
C HIS A 72 8.27 5.83 -4.17
N SER A 73 7.74 6.96 -4.60
CA SER A 73 7.30 7.16 -5.99
C SER A 73 8.40 7.01 -7.04
N ASP A 74 9.66 7.13 -6.64
CA ASP A 74 10.81 6.91 -7.53
C ASP A 74 11.14 5.42 -7.72
N LEU A 75 10.65 4.56 -6.83
CA LEU A 75 10.88 3.11 -6.86
C LEU A 75 9.62 2.33 -7.22
N LEU A 76 8.48 2.74 -6.68
CA LEU A 76 7.17 2.15 -6.88
C LEU A 76 6.17 3.25 -7.23
N GLY A 77 5.84 3.36 -8.50
CA GLY A 77 4.87 4.32 -9.01
C GLY A 77 3.47 3.72 -9.19
N GLU A 78 2.63 4.47 -9.87
CA GLU A 78 1.23 4.09 -10.13
C GLU A 78 1.11 2.77 -10.91
N LYS A 79 2.04 2.52 -11.83
CA LYS A 79 2.09 1.27 -12.60
C LYS A 79 2.28 0.05 -11.70
N GLU A 80 3.21 0.14 -10.77
CA GLU A 80 3.50 -0.95 -9.82
C GLU A 80 2.37 -1.16 -8.83
N ILE A 81 1.73 -0.08 -8.38
CA ILE A 81 0.54 -0.15 -7.51
C ILE A 81 -0.60 -0.86 -8.25
N ASN A 82 -0.84 -0.51 -9.52
CA ASN A 82 -1.85 -1.17 -10.34
C ASN A 82 -1.53 -2.66 -10.58
N GLN A 83 -0.27 -3.01 -10.75
CA GLN A 83 0.16 -4.42 -10.86
C GLN A 83 -0.11 -5.20 -9.58
N ILE A 84 0.22 -4.64 -8.41
CA ILE A 84 -0.07 -5.27 -7.11
C ILE A 84 -1.57 -5.43 -6.91
N SER A 85 -2.35 -4.38 -7.18
CA SER A 85 -3.80 -4.44 -7.08
C SER A 85 -4.41 -5.51 -8.00
N GLY A 86 -3.89 -5.63 -9.22
CA GLY A 86 -4.30 -6.68 -10.17
C GLY A 86 -3.98 -8.09 -9.67
N ASP A 87 -2.80 -8.30 -9.09
CA ASP A 87 -2.41 -9.58 -8.50
C ASP A 87 -3.29 -9.93 -7.29
N LEU A 88 -3.53 -8.97 -6.40
CA LEU A 88 -4.42 -9.15 -5.25
C LEU A 88 -5.84 -9.53 -5.68
N THR A 89 -6.37 -8.85 -6.68
CA THR A 89 -7.69 -9.14 -7.24
C THR A 89 -7.75 -10.54 -7.83
N SER A 90 -6.75 -10.93 -8.61
CA SER A 90 -6.69 -12.25 -9.26
C SER A 90 -6.57 -13.41 -8.27
N ARG A 91 -5.96 -13.18 -7.10
CA ARG A 91 -5.86 -14.15 -6.02
C ARG A 91 -7.12 -14.24 -5.15
N GLY A 92 -8.08 -13.34 -5.33
CA GLY A 92 -9.32 -13.31 -4.59
C GLY A 92 -9.28 -12.49 -3.30
N TYR A 93 -8.28 -11.61 -3.12
CA TYR A 93 -8.27 -10.65 -2.02
C TYR A 93 -9.41 -9.64 -2.18
N ARG A 94 -10.20 -9.44 -1.14
CA ARG A 94 -11.38 -8.57 -1.14
C ARG A 94 -11.32 -7.44 -0.09
N GLY A 95 -10.23 -7.37 0.65
CA GLY A 95 -10.03 -6.31 1.64
C GLY A 95 -9.55 -5.00 1.03
N THR A 96 -9.31 -4.04 1.90
CA THR A 96 -8.69 -2.76 1.50
C THR A 96 -7.19 -2.94 1.29
N TYR A 97 -6.68 -2.40 0.19
CA TYR A 97 -5.24 -2.32 -0.07
C TYR A 97 -4.72 -0.96 0.38
N TYR A 98 -3.82 -0.96 1.37
CA TYR A 98 -3.29 0.26 1.96
C TYR A 98 -1.99 0.70 1.31
N LEU A 99 -1.98 1.92 0.82
CA LEU A 99 -0.77 2.61 0.39
C LEU A 99 -0.26 3.45 1.56
N GLN A 100 0.97 3.19 1.98
CA GLN A 100 1.61 3.89 3.06
C GLN A 100 2.73 4.77 2.50
N ASN A 101 2.64 6.08 2.72
CA ASN A 101 3.67 7.00 2.25
C ASN A 101 4.99 6.74 2.97
N PHE A 102 6.09 6.77 2.21
CA PHE A 102 7.43 6.66 2.77
C PHE A 102 7.78 7.94 3.53
N PHE A 103 8.21 7.77 4.78
CA PHE A 103 8.83 8.84 5.54
C PHE A 103 10.33 8.60 5.61
N ASN A 104 11.12 9.58 5.18
CA ASN A 104 12.55 9.58 5.43
C ASN A 104 12.77 9.91 6.91
N THR A 105 12.92 8.88 7.74
CA THR A 105 13.44 9.04 9.10
C THR A 105 14.96 8.85 9.04
N GLU A 106 15.72 9.62 9.80
CA GLU A 106 17.19 9.56 9.83
C GLU A 106 17.74 8.16 10.13
N GLU A 107 16.91 7.24 10.58
CA GLU A 107 17.24 5.86 10.93
C GLU A 107 16.97 4.84 9.80
N THR A 108 16.54 5.27 8.61
CA THR A 108 16.33 4.32 7.51
C THR A 108 17.68 3.78 7.03
N LEU A 109 17.93 2.49 7.23
CA LEU A 109 19.09 1.73 6.79
C LEU A 109 19.13 1.63 5.24
N GLY A 110 19.35 2.74 4.59
CA GLY A 110 19.50 2.86 3.15
C GLY A 110 19.45 4.33 2.79
N GLN A 111 20.39 4.80 2.01
CA GLN A 111 20.47 6.18 1.54
C GLN A 111 19.37 6.50 0.51
N ILE A 112 18.12 6.17 0.83
CA ILE A 112 16.99 6.52 -0.02
C ILE A 112 16.53 7.91 0.43
N GLY A 113 16.73 8.91 -0.43
CA GLY A 113 16.24 10.26 -0.22
C GLY A 113 14.72 10.36 -0.22
N ALA A 114 14.19 11.56 0.07
CA ALA A 114 12.77 11.83 -0.12
C ALA A 114 12.39 11.66 -1.60
N PRO A 115 11.18 11.16 -1.92
CA PRO A 115 10.74 10.99 -3.30
C PRO A 115 10.65 12.34 -4.02
N GLU A 116 11.07 12.37 -5.27
CA GLU A 116 11.07 13.60 -6.09
C GLU A 116 9.66 14.02 -6.53
N ARG A 117 8.72 13.09 -6.56
CA ARG A 117 7.33 13.37 -6.96
C ARG A 117 6.33 12.67 -6.05
N MET A 118 5.09 13.16 -6.06
CA MET A 118 3.96 12.52 -5.40
C MET A 118 3.29 11.51 -6.35
N ILE A 119 2.66 10.48 -5.77
CA ILE A 119 1.79 9.56 -6.50
C ILE A 119 0.54 10.30 -6.97
N ASP A 120 0.19 10.14 -8.24
CA ASP A 120 -1.08 10.62 -8.79
C ASP A 120 -2.16 9.55 -8.61
N LEU A 121 -3.01 9.74 -7.62
CA LEU A 121 -4.08 8.80 -7.30
C LEU A 121 -5.12 8.64 -8.43
N SER A 122 -5.24 9.64 -9.33
CA SER A 122 -6.16 9.57 -10.47
C SER A 122 -5.74 8.54 -11.53
N LEU A 123 -4.47 8.14 -11.53
CA LEU A 123 -3.91 7.13 -12.43
C LEU A 123 -4.03 5.70 -11.87
N LEU A 124 -4.54 5.55 -10.66
CA LEU A 124 -4.77 4.23 -10.08
C LEU A 124 -6.02 3.60 -10.66
N ASN A 125 -5.85 2.43 -11.27
CA ASN A 125 -6.94 1.60 -11.80
C ASN A 125 -7.03 0.32 -10.98
N THR A 126 -7.77 0.38 -9.88
CA THR A 126 -7.88 -0.71 -8.93
C THR A 126 -9.32 -1.22 -8.83
N HIS A 127 -9.47 -2.54 -8.71
CA HIS A 127 -10.76 -3.19 -8.52
C HIS A 127 -11.09 -3.47 -7.04
N ILE A 128 -10.17 -3.15 -6.15
CA ILE A 128 -10.32 -3.26 -4.70
C ILE A 128 -10.20 -1.88 -4.06
N PRO A 129 -10.80 -1.67 -2.87
CA PRO A 129 -10.69 -0.40 -2.16
C PRO A 129 -9.24 -0.06 -1.84
N ILE A 130 -8.87 1.20 -2.04
CA ILE A 130 -7.56 1.75 -1.67
C ILE A 130 -7.71 2.58 -0.40
N GLY A 131 -6.89 2.29 0.60
CA GLY A 131 -6.71 3.12 1.79
C GLY A 131 -5.38 3.87 1.73
N LEU A 132 -5.34 5.08 2.27
CA LEU A 132 -4.13 5.89 2.33
C LEU A 132 -3.70 6.06 3.79
N ARG A 133 -2.41 5.85 4.05
CA ARG A 133 -1.80 6.07 5.37
C ARG A 133 -0.59 6.96 5.23
N ASN A 134 -0.47 7.94 6.13
CA ASN A 134 0.68 8.87 6.18
C ASN A 134 0.86 9.71 4.91
N PHE A 135 -0.20 9.96 4.17
CA PHE A 135 -0.19 10.95 3.10
C PHE A 135 -0.52 12.32 3.68
N PRO A 136 0.14 13.41 3.21
CA PRO A 136 -0.22 14.75 3.63
C PRO A 136 -1.65 15.05 3.19
N ILE A 137 -2.45 15.60 4.10
CA ILE A 137 -3.79 16.11 3.77
C ILE A 137 -3.57 17.34 2.91
N THR A 138 -3.82 17.26 1.62
CA THR A 138 -3.94 18.44 0.78
C THR A 138 -5.28 19.09 1.11
N GLU A 139 -5.27 20.11 1.97
CA GLU A 139 -6.42 21.01 2.08
C GLU A 139 -6.63 21.60 0.69
N LYS A 140 -7.75 21.25 0.07
CA LYS A 140 -8.22 21.93 -1.13
C LYS A 140 -8.46 23.36 -0.72
N ALA A 141 -7.61 24.30 -1.16
CA ALA A 141 -7.82 25.72 -0.91
C ALA A 141 -9.27 26.06 -1.31
N PRO A 142 -10.06 26.75 -0.46
CA PRO A 142 -11.39 27.16 -0.82
C PRO A 142 -11.30 28.02 -2.08
N GLY A 143 -11.95 27.59 -3.15
CA GLY A 143 -11.94 28.29 -4.41
C GLY A 143 -12.39 29.73 -4.17
N SER A 144 -11.50 30.68 -4.42
CA SER A 144 -11.84 32.09 -4.43
C SER A 144 -12.78 32.34 -5.60
N SER A 145 -14.07 32.33 -5.35
CA SER A 145 -15.05 32.85 -6.29
C SER A 145 -14.95 34.39 -6.24
N SER A 146 -14.07 34.95 -7.02
CA SER A 146 -14.06 36.39 -7.29
C SER A 146 -15.23 36.71 -8.22
N GLY A 147 -16.41 36.90 -7.64
CA GLY A 147 -17.52 37.53 -8.31
C GLY A 147 -17.19 38.98 -8.61
N LYS A 148 -16.73 39.25 -9.81
CA LYS A 148 -16.71 40.65 -10.33
C LYS A 148 -18.14 41.08 -10.55
N ARG A 149 -18.64 41.93 -9.62
CA ARG A 149 -19.82 42.74 -9.89
C ARG A 149 -19.40 43.85 -10.86
N GLN A 150 -19.95 43.82 -12.04
CA GLN A 150 -19.90 45.00 -12.92
C GLN A 150 -20.85 46.06 -12.39
N PRO A 151 -20.45 47.34 -12.37
CA PRO A 151 -21.37 48.42 -12.08
C PRO A 151 -22.25 48.70 -13.29
N SER A 152 -23.54 48.80 -13.07
CA SER A 152 -24.52 49.23 -14.07
C SER A 152 -24.31 50.70 -14.41
N PRO A 153 -24.50 51.16 -15.68
CA PRO A 153 -24.46 52.56 -16.02
C PRO A 153 -25.72 53.25 -15.58
N LEU A 154 -25.52 54.38 -14.89
CA LEU A 154 -26.59 55.32 -14.60
C LEU A 154 -26.84 56.16 -15.85
N THR A 155 -28.07 56.20 -16.28
CA THR A 155 -28.71 57.32 -17.04
C THR A 155 -29.70 57.98 -16.18
#